data_a1ee4774d285803eda4066f6e6a2f706
#
_entry.id   a1ee4774d285803eda4066f6e6a2f706
#
_cell.length_a   1.000
_cell.length_b   1.000
_cell.length_c   1.000
_cell.angle_alpha   90.00
_cell.angle_beta   90.00
_cell.angle_gamma   90.00
#
_symmetry.space_group_name_H-M   'P 1'
#
loop_
_entity.id
_entity.type
_entity.pdbx_description
1 polymer ?
#
loop_
_entity_poly.entity_id
_entity_poly.type
_entity_poly.pdbx_seq_one_letter_code
_entity_poly.pdbx_strand_id
1 'polypeptide(L)'
;IFTDREKANLHLQAGAKKVIISAPGKNVDATIVYGINDHLLSAEHNIISNASCTTNCLAPMVKPLHEQLGLESGYMTTIHAYTNDQQLTDAYHPDVYRARSATHSMIPTKTGAAAAIAEVIPELKGRLDGMAVRVPTINVSLVDLTFNAGRETSIQEVNQIMKKAAETELQDVLSYCDKPLVSVDYNHIPFSSNFDALQTKVNGSLVKVMAWYDNEWGFCNRMLDNTITLLDANNHDTPIISAALSSAKGQQKNL
;
A
#
# COMPACT_ATOMS: atom_id res chain seq x y z
N ILE A 1 -12.63 -13.98 5.60
CA ILE A 1 -13.49 -14.49 6.70
C ILE A 1 -13.04 -13.85 8.02
N PHE A 2 -11.76 -13.83 8.35
CA PHE A 2 -11.20 -13.37 9.63
C PHE A 2 -10.73 -11.92 9.60
N THR A 3 -11.52 -11.01 9.01
CA THR A 3 -11.15 -9.59 8.82
C THR A 3 -11.72 -8.65 9.87
N ASP A 4 -12.42 -9.15 10.86
CA ASP A 4 -12.85 -8.40 12.03
C ASP A 4 -12.22 -8.96 13.32
N ARG A 5 -12.14 -8.11 14.36
CA ARG A 5 -11.57 -8.50 15.66
C ARG A 5 -12.19 -9.76 16.22
N GLU A 6 -13.52 -9.90 16.17
CA GLU A 6 -14.23 -11.01 16.78
C GLU A 6 -13.79 -12.34 16.18
N LYS A 7 -13.78 -12.43 14.86
CA LYS A 7 -13.33 -13.64 14.14
C LYS A 7 -11.83 -13.86 14.24
N ALA A 8 -11.02 -12.82 14.13
CA ALA A 8 -9.57 -12.90 14.28
C ALA A 8 -9.16 -13.40 15.68
N ASN A 9 -9.93 -13.04 16.72
CA ASN A 9 -9.69 -13.48 18.09
C ASN A 9 -9.81 -15.02 18.27
N LEU A 10 -10.49 -15.72 17.37
CA LEU A 10 -10.55 -17.19 17.41
C LEU A 10 -9.15 -17.82 17.24
N HIS A 11 -8.25 -17.18 16.49
CA HIS A 11 -6.87 -17.63 16.37
C HIS A 11 -6.09 -17.46 17.69
N LEU A 12 -6.32 -16.35 18.43
CA LEU A 12 -5.71 -16.16 19.75
C LEU A 12 -6.24 -17.20 20.73
N GLN A 13 -7.54 -17.49 20.75
CA GLN A 13 -8.15 -18.55 21.54
C GLN A 13 -7.59 -19.94 21.23
N ALA A 14 -7.21 -20.16 19.96
CA ALA A 14 -6.57 -21.40 19.50
C ALA A 14 -5.07 -21.47 19.80
N GLY A 15 -4.50 -20.46 20.47
CA GLY A 15 -3.10 -20.44 20.93
C GLY A 15 -2.13 -19.60 20.12
N ALA A 16 -2.58 -18.86 19.11
CA ALA A 16 -1.74 -17.87 18.44
C ALA A 16 -1.39 -16.74 19.42
N LYS A 17 -0.13 -16.27 19.42
CA LYS A 17 0.32 -15.16 20.27
C LYS A 17 -0.11 -13.80 19.71
N LYS A 18 -0.08 -13.65 18.39
CA LYS A 18 -0.44 -12.43 17.65
C LYS A 18 -1.17 -12.83 16.36
N VAL A 19 -1.98 -11.94 15.83
CA VAL A 19 -2.68 -12.12 14.56
C VAL A 19 -2.46 -10.89 13.69
N ILE A 20 -1.99 -11.09 12.47
CA ILE A 20 -1.91 -10.04 11.44
C ILE A 20 -2.91 -10.36 10.34
N ILE A 21 -3.85 -9.46 10.13
CA ILE A 21 -4.86 -9.58 9.09
C ILE A 21 -4.26 -9.07 7.76
N SER A 22 -4.20 -9.93 6.74
CA SER A 22 -3.70 -9.60 5.40
C SER A 22 -4.74 -8.88 4.53
N ALA A 23 -5.52 -8.00 5.13
CA ALA A 23 -6.60 -7.22 4.50
C ALA A 23 -6.97 -6.06 5.42
N PRO A 24 -7.77 -5.06 4.97
CA PRO A 24 -8.36 -4.08 5.86
C PRO A 24 -9.12 -4.75 7.00
N GLY A 25 -8.73 -4.45 8.24
CA GLY A 25 -9.30 -5.03 9.44
C GLY A 25 -10.37 -4.13 10.06
N LYS A 26 -11.38 -4.74 10.71
CA LYS A 26 -12.40 -4.00 11.47
C LYS A 26 -12.17 -4.17 12.96
N ASN A 27 -12.22 -3.05 13.71
CA ASN A 27 -12.09 -3.03 15.18
C ASN A 27 -10.80 -3.70 15.67
N VAL A 28 -9.72 -3.65 14.89
CA VAL A 28 -8.39 -4.15 15.23
C VAL A 28 -7.67 -3.20 16.18
N ASP A 29 -6.56 -3.64 16.79
CA ASP A 29 -5.77 -2.80 17.68
C ASP A 29 -5.11 -1.66 16.92
N ALA A 30 -4.61 -1.94 15.71
CA ALA A 30 -4.06 -0.93 14.81
C ALA A 30 -4.12 -1.38 13.34
N THR A 31 -4.29 -0.42 12.44
CA THR A 31 -4.05 -0.58 11.00
C THR A 31 -2.66 0.00 10.71
N ILE A 32 -1.76 -0.83 10.20
CA ILE A 32 -0.35 -0.48 10.02
C ILE A 32 0.04 -0.52 8.55
N VAL A 33 0.68 0.53 8.11
CA VAL A 33 1.44 0.61 6.85
C VAL A 33 2.90 0.84 7.20
N TYR A 34 3.74 -0.15 6.91
CA TYR A 34 5.17 -0.11 7.23
C TYR A 34 5.88 1.07 6.54
N GLY A 35 6.75 1.77 7.27
CA GLY A 35 7.41 3.01 6.85
C GLY A 35 6.54 4.27 7.03
N ILE A 36 5.26 4.13 7.43
CA ILE A 36 4.35 5.25 7.61
C ILE A 36 3.99 5.42 9.09
N ASN A 37 3.40 4.39 9.70
CA ASN A 37 2.93 4.41 11.09
C ASN A 37 3.29 3.17 11.89
N ASP A 38 4.24 2.37 11.44
CA ASP A 38 4.72 1.16 12.13
C ASP A 38 5.37 1.46 13.48
N HIS A 39 5.85 2.69 13.70
CA HIS A 39 6.31 3.19 15.00
C HIS A 39 5.22 3.19 16.10
N LEU A 40 3.94 3.05 15.71
CA LEU A 40 2.83 2.91 16.65
C LEU A 40 2.68 1.47 17.19
N LEU A 41 3.38 0.50 16.58
CA LEU A 41 3.32 -0.88 17.06
C LEU A 41 3.86 -1.01 18.47
N SER A 42 3.14 -1.76 19.30
CA SER A 42 3.52 -2.03 20.68
C SER A 42 3.25 -3.48 21.06
N ALA A 43 3.85 -3.92 22.17
CA ALA A 43 3.66 -5.25 22.76
C ALA A 43 2.18 -5.55 23.10
N GLU A 44 1.40 -4.52 23.35
CA GLU A 44 -0.02 -4.61 23.73
C GLU A 44 -0.93 -4.99 22.53
N HIS A 45 -0.47 -4.73 21.30
CA HIS A 45 -1.25 -5.04 20.09
C HIS A 45 -1.24 -6.55 19.82
N ASN A 46 -2.41 -7.16 19.79
CA ASN A 46 -2.59 -8.60 19.56
C ASN A 46 -3.19 -8.92 18.20
N ILE A 47 -4.02 -8.02 17.66
CA ILE A 47 -4.67 -8.18 16.37
C ILE A 47 -4.47 -6.89 15.58
N ILE A 48 -3.61 -6.93 14.56
CA ILE A 48 -3.36 -5.79 13.68
C ILE A 48 -3.79 -6.08 12.24
N SER A 49 -4.03 -5.03 11.49
CA SER A 49 -4.26 -5.09 10.04
C SER A 49 -3.06 -4.54 9.29
N ASN A 50 -2.63 -5.24 8.23
CA ASN A 50 -1.62 -4.73 7.28
C ASN A 50 -2.25 -3.80 6.21
N ALA A 51 -3.46 -3.29 6.44
CA ALA A 51 -4.24 -2.52 5.47
C ALA A 51 -4.47 -3.28 4.14
N SER A 52 -4.58 -2.57 3.01
CA SER A 52 -4.63 -3.17 1.68
C SER A 52 -3.33 -2.97 0.92
N CYS A 53 -3.08 -3.77 -0.13
CA CYS A 53 -1.94 -3.57 -1.03
C CYS A 53 -1.97 -2.18 -1.68
N THR A 54 -3.15 -1.68 -2.05
CA THR A 54 -3.34 -0.34 -2.61
C THR A 54 -3.03 0.75 -1.57
N THR A 55 -3.46 0.60 -0.31
CA THR A 55 -3.11 1.55 0.77
C THR A 55 -1.61 1.55 1.02
N ASN A 56 -0.95 0.39 1.00
CA ASN A 56 0.50 0.27 1.12
C ASN A 56 1.26 0.95 -0.02
N CYS A 57 0.70 1.00 -1.24
CA CYS A 57 1.27 1.76 -2.35
C CYS A 57 0.99 3.27 -2.22
N LEU A 58 -0.23 3.64 -1.87
CA LEU A 58 -0.69 5.03 -1.85
C LEU A 58 -0.04 5.85 -0.71
N ALA A 59 0.06 5.29 0.50
CA ALA A 59 0.54 6.03 1.67
C ALA A 59 1.99 6.50 1.54
N PRO A 60 2.98 5.69 1.08
CA PRO A 60 4.34 6.15 0.83
C PRO A 60 4.46 7.23 -0.25
N MET A 61 3.53 7.27 -1.20
CA MET A 61 3.48 8.32 -2.22
C MET A 61 2.86 9.61 -1.66
N VAL A 62 1.80 9.50 -0.88
CA VAL A 62 1.02 10.64 -0.39
C VAL A 62 1.72 11.38 0.74
N LYS A 63 2.38 10.67 1.68
CA LYS A 63 3.00 11.26 2.86
C LYS A 63 4.00 12.36 2.52
N PRO A 64 5.08 12.10 1.74
CA PRO A 64 6.06 13.14 1.41
C PRO A 64 5.45 14.29 0.58
N LEU A 65 4.50 14.00 -0.31
CA LEU A 65 3.83 15.03 -1.09
C LEU A 65 2.94 15.93 -0.21
N HIS A 66 2.24 15.35 0.78
CA HIS A 66 1.44 16.12 1.73
C HIS A 66 2.31 16.99 2.64
N GLU A 67 3.39 16.44 3.19
CA GLU A 67 4.32 17.17 4.07
C GLU A 67 5.00 18.36 3.37
N GLN A 68 5.29 18.25 2.07
CA GLN A 68 6.04 19.28 1.33
C GLN A 68 5.14 20.26 0.55
N LEU A 69 4.01 19.79 0.04
CA LEU A 69 3.13 20.56 -0.84
C LEU A 69 1.75 20.86 -0.23
N GLY A 70 1.36 20.14 0.83
CA GLY A 70 0.04 20.31 1.44
C GLY A 70 -1.07 19.76 0.52
N LEU A 71 -1.34 18.45 0.56
CA LEU A 71 -2.44 17.84 -0.19
C LEU A 71 -3.78 18.30 0.42
N GLU A 72 -4.55 19.07 -0.34
CA GLU A 72 -5.86 19.61 0.09
C GLU A 72 -7.02 18.68 -0.24
N SER A 73 -7.06 18.18 -1.45
CA SER A 73 -8.07 17.23 -1.93
C SER A 73 -7.55 16.43 -3.12
N GLY A 74 -8.05 15.23 -3.32
CA GLY A 74 -7.64 14.42 -4.46
C GLY A 74 -8.50 13.20 -4.70
N TYR A 75 -8.40 12.68 -5.92
CA TYR A 75 -9.01 11.42 -6.31
C TYR A 75 -7.94 10.43 -6.76
N MET A 76 -8.07 9.20 -6.28
CA MET A 76 -7.23 8.08 -6.66
C MET A 76 -8.02 7.07 -7.47
N THR A 77 -7.46 6.63 -8.59
CA THR A 77 -7.92 5.43 -9.29
C THR A 77 -6.82 4.38 -9.24
N THR A 78 -7.13 3.19 -8.74
CA THR A 78 -6.21 2.07 -8.93
C THR A 78 -6.63 1.24 -10.14
N ILE A 79 -5.75 1.14 -11.13
CA ILE A 79 -5.84 0.18 -12.22
C ILE A 79 -5.24 -1.11 -11.68
N HIS A 80 -6.12 -2.06 -11.31
CA HIS A 80 -5.76 -3.16 -10.44
C HIS A 80 -5.84 -4.51 -11.15
N ALA A 81 -4.82 -5.34 -11.00
CA ALA A 81 -4.86 -6.73 -11.41
C ALA A 81 -6.09 -7.43 -10.79
N TYR A 82 -6.68 -8.37 -11.51
CA TYR A 82 -7.78 -9.16 -10.93
C TYR A 82 -7.27 -10.04 -9.78
N THR A 83 -8.16 -10.35 -8.85
CA THR A 83 -7.86 -11.19 -7.69
C THR A 83 -8.96 -12.23 -7.51
N ASN A 84 -8.83 -13.11 -6.53
CA ASN A 84 -9.85 -14.11 -6.19
C ASN A 84 -11.23 -13.53 -5.83
N ASP A 85 -11.34 -12.21 -5.69
CA ASP A 85 -12.61 -11.50 -5.48
C ASP A 85 -13.41 -11.36 -6.79
N GLN A 86 -12.78 -11.56 -7.95
CA GLN A 86 -13.43 -11.57 -9.26
C GLN A 86 -13.65 -13.00 -9.76
N GLN A 87 -14.73 -13.17 -10.51
CA GLN A 87 -15.04 -14.45 -11.16
C GLN A 87 -14.20 -14.64 -12.44
N LEU A 88 -13.70 -15.85 -12.70
CA LEU A 88 -12.98 -16.16 -13.95
C LEU A 88 -13.88 -16.04 -15.17
N THR A 89 -15.12 -16.52 -15.04
CA THR A 89 -16.17 -16.41 -16.05
C THR A 89 -17.36 -15.67 -15.46
N ASP A 90 -18.30 -15.22 -16.30
CA ASP A 90 -19.54 -14.61 -15.82
C ASP A 90 -20.25 -15.55 -14.84
N ALA A 91 -20.46 -15.09 -13.60
CA ALA A 91 -21.09 -15.86 -12.55
C ALA A 91 -21.79 -14.95 -11.53
N TYR A 92 -22.67 -15.51 -10.71
CA TYR A 92 -23.34 -14.73 -9.68
C TYR A 92 -22.37 -14.09 -8.70
N HIS A 93 -22.57 -12.78 -8.47
CA HIS A 93 -21.85 -12.02 -7.44
C HIS A 93 -22.79 -10.93 -6.89
N PRO A 94 -22.78 -10.62 -5.57
CA PRO A 94 -23.61 -9.55 -4.99
C PRO A 94 -23.34 -8.17 -5.59
N ASP A 95 -22.09 -7.88 -5.95
CA ASP A 95 -21.73 -6.72 -6.75
C ASP A 95 -21.83 -7.09 -8.24
N VAL A 96 -22.81 -6.49 -8.93
CA VAL A 96 -23.11 -6.78 -10.33
C VAL A 96 -21.92 -6.54 -11.28
N TYR A 97 -21.09 -5.55 -10.99
CA TYR A 97 -19.86 -5.33 -11.76
C TYR A 97 -18.88 -6.49 -11.66
N ARG A 98 -18.74 -7.06 -10.44
CA ARG A 98 -17.83 -8.19 -10.18
C ARG A 98 -18.40 -9.55 -10.63
N ALA A 99 -19.63 -9.59 -11.08
CA ALA A 99 -20.25 -10.77 -11.69
C ALA A 99 -19.69 -11.11 -13.08
N ARG A 100 -18.97 -10.16 -13.72
CA ARG A 100 -18.43 -10.32 -15.07
C ARG A 100 -17.02 -10.91 -15.03
N SER A 101 -16.68 -11.62 -16.12
CA SER A 101 -15.40 -12.30 -16.29
C SER A 101 -14.21 -11.34 -16.12
N ALA A 102 -13.37 -11.63 -15.14
CA ALA A 102 -12.17 -10.85 -14.82
C ALA A 102 -11.12 -10.86 -15.93
N THR A 103 -11.06 -11.94 -16.71
CA THR A 103 -10.05 -12.14 -17.76
C THR A 103 -10.40 -11.47 -19.07
N HIS A 104 -11.64 -10.96 -19.21
CA HIS A 104 -12.14 -10.34 -20.47
C HIS A 104 -12.71 -8.94 -20.25
N SER A 105 -12.85 -8.48 -19.00
CA SER A 105 -13.57 -7.23 -18.72
C SER A 105 -12.72 -6.27 -17.89
N MET A 106 -12.79 -4.99 -18.20
CA MET A 106 -12.41 -3.93 -17.26
C MET A 106 -13.59 -3.64 -16.34
N ILE A 107 -13.39 -3.75 -15.03
CA ILE A 107 -14.47 -3.74 -14.04
C ILE A 107 -14.27 -2.56 -13.09
N PRO A 108 -15.05 -1.46 -13.23
CA PRO A 108 -15.06 -0.38 -12.25
C PRO A 108 -15.72 -0.89 -10.97
N THR A 109 -15.08 -0.63 -9.82
CA THR A 109 -15.58 -1.09 -8.53
C THR A 109 -15.12 -0.19 -7.39
N LYS A 110 -15.76 -0.32 -6.24
CA LYS A 110 -15.39 0.43 -5.04
C LYS A 110 -14.05 -0.05 -4.49
N THR A 111 -13.31 0.86 -3.87
CA THR A 111 -12.16 0.55 -3.03
C THR A 111 -12.20 1.41 -1.76
N GLY A 112 -11.86 0.81 -0.64
CA GLY A 112 -11.68 1.55 0.62
C GLY A 112 -10.27 2.10 0.80
N ALA A 113 -9.37 1.91 -0.16
CA ALA A 113 -7.95 2.22 0.01
C ALA A 113 -7.67 3.71 0.22
N ALA A 114 -8.38 4.60 -0.48
CA ALA A 114 -8.23 6.05 -0.30
C ALA A 114 -8.76 6.51 1.05
N ALA A 115 -9.92 6.00 1.48
CA ALA A 115 -10.49 6.31 2.80
C ALA A 115 -9.61 5.77 3.94
N ALA A 116 -8.98 4.60 3.75
CA ALA A 116 -8.08 3.99 4.72
C ALA A 116 -6.77 4.78 4.94
N ILE A 117 -6.41 5.70 4.05
CA ILE A 117 -5.29 6.64 4.28
C ILE A 117 -5.49 7.43 5.56
N ALA A 118 -6.72 7.81 5.90
CA ALA A 118 -7.02 8.54 7.13
C ALA A 118 -6.77 7.73 8.42
N GLU A 119 -6.67 6.41 8.34
CA GLU A 119 -6.32 5.56 9.48
C GLU A 119 -4.81 5.59 9.76
N VAL A 120 -3.99 5.84 8.74
CA VAL A 120 -2.51 5.81 8.84
C VAL A 120 -1.87 7.19 8.73
N ILE A 121 -2.57 8.16 8.11
CA ILE A 121 -2.21 9.59 8.02
C ILE A 121 -3.46 10.40 8.38
N PRO A 122 -3.72 10.62 9.69
CA PRO A 122 -4.98 11.23 10.15
C PRO A 122 -5.27 12.64 9.59
N GLU A 123 -4.22 13.38 9.24
CA GLU A 123 -4.31 14.74 8.66
C GLU A 123 -5.03 14.75 7.30
N LEU A 124 -5.06 13.61 6.61
CA LEU A 124 -5.71 13.46 5.31
C LEU A 124 -7.17 13.01 5.39
N LYS A 125 -7.75 12.99 6.59
CA LYS A 125 -9.14 12.58 6.77
C LYS A 125 -10.10 13.43 5.92
N GLY A 126 -10.84 12.76 5.02
CA GLY A 126 -11.81 13.41 4.13
C GLY A 126 -11.22 14.18 2.94
N ARG A 127 -9.89 14.13 2.76
CA ARG A 127 -9.22 14.82 1.63
C ARG A 127 -9.05 13.94 0.40
N LEU A 128 -9.06 12.62 0.57
CA LEU A 128 -8.89 11.64 -0.50
C LEU A 128 -10.11 10.73 -0.63
N ASP A 129 -10.52 10.50 -1.86
CA ASP A 129 -11.48 9.47 -2.23
C ASP A 129 -10.98 8.73 -3.48
N GLY A 130 -11.63 7.64 -3.86
CA GLY A 130 -11.16 6.90 -5.02
C GLY A 130 -11.98 5.68 -5.39
N MET A 131 -11.57 5.08 -6.51
CA MET A 131 -12.18 3.88 -7.06
C MET A 131 -11.11 2.93 -7.59
N ALA A 132 -11.52 1.70 -7.89
CA ALA A 132 -10.70 0.72 -8.59
C ALA A 132 -11.27 0.43 -9.97
N VAL A 133 -10.40 0.19 -10.93
CA VAL A 133 -10.73 -0.46 -12.21
C VAL A 133 -9.94 -1.77 -12.25
N ARG A 134 -10.64 -2.90 -12.12
CA ARG A 134 -10.00 -4.22 -12.32
C ARG A 134 -9.77 -4.44 -13.79
N VAL A 135 -8.59 -4.93 -14.15
CA VAL A 135 -8.17 -5.16 -15.54
C VAL A 135 -7.73 -6.61 -15.74
N PRO A 136 -7.80 -7.14 -16.98
CA PRO A 136 -7.36 -8.50 -17.32
C PRO A 136 -5.84 -8.69 -17.25
N THR A 137 -5.24 -8.36 -16.10
CA THR A 137 -3.81 -8.51 -15.79
C THR A 137 -3.69 -9.33 -14.54
N ILE A 138 -2.82 -10.34 -14.55
CA ILE A 138 -2.74 -11.32 -13.47
C ILE A 138 -2.06 -10.78 -12.21
N ASN A 139 -1.07 -9.91 -12.37
CA ASN A 139 -0.31 -9.32 -11.27
C ASN A 139 0.23 -7.94 -11.67
N VAL A 140 0.62 -7.15 -10.70
CA VAL A 140 1.04 -5.74 -10.75
C VAL A 140 -0.11 -4.80 -11.08
N SER A 141 -0.27 -3.83 -10.22
CA SER A 141 -1.30 -2.81 -10.25
C SER A 141 -0.68 -1.41 -10.28
N LEU A 142 -1.47 -0.42 -10.63
CA LEU A 142 -1.05 0.98 -10.75
C LEU A 142 -1.98 1.87 -9.94
N VAL A 143 -1.43 2.71 -9.07
CA VAL A 143 -2.14 3.85 -8.49
C VAL A 143 -1.96 5.07 -9.39
N ASP A 144 -3.06 5.69 -9.76
CA ASP A 144 -3.16 6.99 -10.42
C ASP A 144 -3.80 7.97 -9.45
N LEU A 145 -3.02 8.94 -8.95
CA LEU A 145 -3.49 9.97 -8.03
C LEU A 145 -3.45 11.33 -8.70
N THR A 146 -4.58 12.03 -8.66
CA THR A 146 -4.67 13.45 -9.02
C THR A 146 -5.13 14.22 -7.80
N PHE A 147 -4.39 15.28 -7.41
CA PHE A 147 -4.68 16.06 -6.22
C PHE A 147 -4.38 17.55 -6.40
N ASN A 148 -5.05 18.37 -5.59
CA ASN A 148 -4.74 19.78 -5.43
C ASN A 148 -3.73 19.94 -4.30
N ALA A 149 -2.57 20.51 -4.63
CA ALA A 149 -1.59 20.94 -3.64
C ALA A 149 -1.98 22.28 -3.02
N GLY A 150 -1.55 22.57 -1.81
CA GLY A 150 -1.79 23.83 -1.11
C GLY A 150 -1.05 25.04 -1.71
N ARG A 151 -0.22 24.81 -2.72
CA ARG A 151 0.51 25.83 -3.48
C ARG A 151 0.86 25.33 -4.88
N GLU A 152 1.23 26.25 -5.75
CA GLU A 152 1.81 25.91 -7.05
C GLU A 152 3.13 25.14 -6.89
N THR A 153 3.40 24.24 -7.82
CA THR A 153 4.59 23.39 -7.84
C THR A 153 5.03 23.12 -9.29
N SER A 154 6.03 22.26 -9.46
CA SER A 154 6.56 21.85 -10.75
C SER A 154 6.81 20.34 -10.79
N ILE A 155 6.89 19.77 -12.01
CA ILE A 155 7.26 18.36 -12.22
C ILE A 155 8.59 18.06 -11.53
N GLN A 156 9.56 18.95 -11.66
CA GLN A 156 10.89 18.79 -11.08
C GLN A 156 10.84 18.72 -9.56
N GLU A 157 10.06 19.60 -8.93
CA GLU A 157 9.91 19.64 -7.47
C GLU A 157 9.22 18.36 -6.96
N VAL A 158 8.10 17.97 -7.57
CA VAL A 158 7.37 16.72 -7.23
C VAL A 158 8.30 15.51 -7.32
N ASN A 159 9.03 15.38 -8.43
CA ASN A 159 9.94 14.26 -8.64
C ASN A 159 11.11 14.29 -7.65
N GLN A 160 11.62 15.47 -7.28
CA GLN A 160 12.69 15.61 -6.29
C GLN A 160 12.22 15.21 -4.87
N ILE A 161 11.01 15.60 -4.48
CA ILE A 161 10.40 15.20 -3.21
C ILE A 161 10.34 13.67 -3.14
N MET A 162 9.80 13.04 -4.17
CA MET A 162 9.65 11.58 -4.21
C MET A 162 10.99 10.85 -4.25
N LYS A 163 11.95 11.35 -5.02
CA LYS A 163 13.30 10.78 -5.08
C LYS A 163 13.99 10.84 -3.72
N LYS A 164 13.93 12.00 -3.05
CA LYS A 164 14.51 12.18 -1.72
C LYS A 164 13.87 11.22 -0.72
N ALA A 165 12.55 11.13 -0.68
CA ALA A 165 11.84 10.21 0.22
C ALA A 165 12.25 8.74 0.00
N ALA A 166 12.41 8.31 -1.26
CA ALA A 166 12.85 6.97 -1.62
C ALA A 166 14.31 6.68 -1.20
N GLU A 167 15.16 7.70 -1.17
CA GLU A 167 16.58 7.58 -0.80
C GLU A 167 16.82 7.74 0.72
N THR A 168 15.82 8.19 1.48
CA THR A 168 15.95 8.49 2.92
C THR A 168 14.90 7.78 3.77
N GLU A 169 13.84 8.49 4.20
CA GLU A 169 12.87 8.02 5.19
C GLU A 169 12.00 6.85 4.74
N LEU A 170 11.83 6.66 3.42
CA LEU A 170 11.06 5.56 2.84
C LEU A 170 11.93 4.56 2.08
N GLN A 171 13.23 4.53 2.41
CA GLN A 171 14.13 3.52 1.84
C GLN A 171 13.58 2.10 2.09
N ASP A 172 13.69 1.23 1.08
CA ASP A 172 13.15 -0.14 1.06
C ASP A 172 11.60 -0.25 1.08
N VAL A 173 10.87 0.88 1.10
CA VAL A 173 9.40 0.94 1.03
C VAL A 173 8.93 1.60 -0.26
N LEU A 174 9.57 2.72 -0.64
CA LEU A 174 9.32 3.48 -1.85
C LEU A 174 10.53 3.37 -2.79
N SER A 175 10.30 3.11 -4.06
CA SER A 175 11.32 3.26 -5.10
C SER A 175 10.99 4.40 -6.06
N TYR A 176 12.01 4.98 -6.68
CA TYR A 176 11.90 6.03 -7.68
C TYR A 176 12.36 5.50 -9.04
N CYS A 177 11.48 5.54 -10.03
CA CYS A 177 11.76 5.06 -11.37
C CYS A 177 11.66 6.20 -12.40
N ASP A 178 12.75 6.40 -13.15
CA ASP A 178 12.84 7.33 -14.28
C ASP A 178 13.04 6.62 -15.63
N LYS A 179 12.70 5.31 -15.68
CA LYS A 179 12.78 4.47 -16.87
C LYS A 179 11.38 4.17 -17.41
N PRO A 180 11.22 4.00 -18.75
CA PRO A 180 9.95 3.67 -19.36
C PRO A 180 9.60 2.18 -19.16
N LEU A 181 9.18 1.83 -17.95
CA LEU A 181 8.79 0.48 -17.56
C LEU A 181 7.25 0.32 -17.55
N VAL A 182 6.80 -0.92 -17.62
CA VAL A 182 5.38 -1.30 -17.59
C VAL A 182 5.12 -2.37 -16.53
N SER A 183 3.88 -2.76 -16.34
CA SER A 183 3.46 -3.64 -15.22
C SER A 183 4.33 -4.90 -15.06
N VAL A 184 4.67 -5.60 -16.14
CA VAL A 184 5.42 -6.86 -16.07
C VAL A 184 6.84 -6.67 -15.51
N ASP A 185 7.42 -5.49 -15.65
CA ASP A 185 8.77 -5.18 -15.16
C ASP A 185 8.81 -5.03 -13.63
N TYR A 186 7.66 -4.87 -13.00
CA TYR A 186 7.53 -4.73 -11.55
C TYR A 186 7.13 -6.03 -10.83
N ASN A 187 7.04 -7.16 -11.55
CA ASN A 187 6.83 -8.46 -10.92
C ASN A 187 7.96 -8.77 -9.95
N HIS A 188 7.60 -9.23 -8.75
CA HIS A 188 8.51 -9.57 -7.66
C HIS A 188 9.40 -8.40 -7.18
N ILE A 189 9.02 -7.16 -7.48
CA ILE A 189 9.66 -6.01 -6.87
C ILE A 189 9.11 -5.85 -5.44
N PRO A 190 9.99 -5.83 -4.41
CA PRO A 190 9.56 -5.90 -3.01
C PRO A 190 9.05 -4.58 -2.44
N PHE A 191 9.21 -3.46 -3.15
CA PHE A 191 8.74 -2.15 -2.69
C PHE A 191 7.22 -2.08 -2.65
N SER A 192 6.70 -1.38 -1.67
CA SER A 192 5.25 -1.10 -1.56
C SER A 192 4.76 -0.19 -2.67
N SER A 193 5.61 0.74 -3.10
CA SER A 193 5.30 1.77 -4.07
C SER A 193 6.51 2.03 -4.97
N ASN A 194 6.31 1.96 -6.28
CA ASN A 194 7.35 2.25 -7.27
C ASN A 194 6.90 3.49 -8.04
N PHE A 195 7.36 4.67 -7.60
CA PHE A 195 6.97 5.95 -8.17
C PHE A 195 7.47 6.10 -9.60
N ASP A 196 6.55 6.37 -10.55
CA ASP A 196 6.87 6.58 -11.96
C ASP A 196 7.06 8.06 -12.26
N ALA A 197 8.30 8.51 -12.24
CA ALA A 197 8.66 9.92 -12.43
C ALA A 197 8.35 10.44 -13.84
N LEU A 198 8.23 9.55 -14.84
CA LEU A 198 7.91 9.94 -16.22
C LEU A 198 6.44 10.30 -16.40
N GLN A 199 5.56 9.84 -15.48
CA GLN A 199 4.13 10.09 -15.54
C GLN A 199 3.68 11.29 -14.70
N THR A 200 4.61 11.98 -14.02
CA THR A 200 4.28 13.20 -13.26
C THR A 200 3.78 14.30 -14.19
N LYS A 201 2.62 14.89 -13.85
CA LYS A 201 2.05 16.05 -14.54
C LYS A 201 1.70 17.12 -13.51
N VAL A 202 1.91 18.37 -13.87
CA VAL A 202 1.59 19.54 -13.01
C VAL A 202 0.96 20.63 -13.87
N ASN A 203 -0.12 21.22 -13.34
CA ASN A 203 -0.76 22.40 -13.88
C ASN A 203 -1.14 23.34 -12.73
N GLY A 204 -0.28 24.32 -12.42
CA GLY A 204 -0.39 25.16 -11.23
C GLY A 204 -0.28 24.33 -9.94
N SER A 205 -1.33 24.26 -9.15
CA SER A 205 -1.42 23.41 -7.96
C SER A 205 -2.01 22.03 -8.23
N LEU A 206 -2.55 21.79 -9.44
CA LEU A 206 -3.08 20.46 -9.78
C LEU A 206 -1.94 19.52 -10.18
N VAL A 207 -1.77 18.47 -9.42
CA VAL A 207 -0.69 17.49 -9.55
C VAL A 207 -1.28 16.11 -9.87
N LYS A 208 -0.68 15.42 -10.85
CA LYS A 208 -0.97 14.02 -11.16
C LYS A 208 0.30 13.20 -11.06
N VAL A 209 0.23 12.10 -10.32
CA VAL A 209 1.33 11.16 -10.08
C VAL A 209 0.87 9.72 -10.18
N MET A 210 1.79 8.83 -10.54
CA MET A 210 1.52 7.40 -10.64
C MET A 210 2.57 6.58 -9.90
N ALA A 211 2.15 5.43 -9.37
CA ALA A 211 3.05 4.45 -8.77
C ALA A 211 2.60 3.02 -9.06
N TRP A 212 3.55 2.19 -9.46
CA TRP A 212 3.37 0.76 -9.69
C TRP A 212 3.57 -0.03 -8.39
N TYR A 213 2.87 -1.15 -8.24
CA TYR A 213 3.06 -2.04 -7.09
C TYR A 213 2.74 -3.49 -7.44
N ASP A 214 3.60 -4.39 -7.05
CA ASP A 214 3.26 -5.81 -7.03
C ASP A 214 2.29 -6.05 -5.87
N ASN A 215 1.00 -6.17 -6.20
CA ASN A 215 -0.07 -6.25 -5.20
C ASN A 215 -0.06 -7.55 -4.39
N GLU A 216 0.77 -8.53 -4.77
CA GLU A 216 1.00 -9.77 -4.04
C GLU A 216 2.35 -9.76 -3.33
N TRP A 217 3.45 -9.69 -4.07
CA TRP A 217 4.80 -9.80 -3.52
C TRP A 217 5.20 -8.62 -2.65
N GLY A 218 5.01 -7.39 -3.11
CA GLY A 218 5.29 -6.19 -2.32
C GLY A 218 4.50 -6.16 -1.02
N PHE A 219 3.21 -6.53 -1.08
CA PHE A 219 2.36 -6.63 0.10
C PHE A 219 2.81 -7.72 1.08
N CYS A 220 3.22 -8.90 0.59
CA CYS A 220 3.76 -9.98 1.42
C CYS A 220 5.04 -9.56 2.16
N ASN A 221 5.93 -8.79 1.52
CA ASN A 221 7.10 -8.24 2.19
C ASN A 221 6.70 -7.35 3.37
N ARG A 222 5.70 -6.50 3.21
CA ARG A 222 5.18 -5.66 4.33
C ARG A 222 4.55 -6.49 5.45
N MET A 223 3.90 -7.59 5.13
CA MET A 223 3.43 -8.54 6.15
C MET A 223 4.57 -9.05 7.02
N LEU A 224 5.69 -9.40 6.40
CA LEU A 224 6.89 -9.88 7.11
C LEU A 224 7.52 -8.75 7.95
N ASP A 225 7.70 -7.55 7.38
CA ASP A 225 8.27 -6.43 8.11
C ASP A 225 7.43 -6.06 9.34
N ASN A 226 6.10 -5.95 9.20
CA ASN A 226 5.20 -5.70 10.32
C ASN A 226 5.18 -6.84 11.34
N THR A 227 5.37 -8.10 10.90
CA THR A 227 5.50 -9.24 11.83
C THR A 227 6.74 -9.10 12.69
N ILE A 228 7.87 -8.74 12.09
CA ILE A 228 9.15 -8.54 12.80
C ILE A 228 9.01 -7.40 13.79
N THR A 229 8.52 -6.24 13.34
CA THR A 229 8.35 -5.06 14.20
C THR A 229 7.42 -5.37 15.39
N LEU A 230 6.32 -6.10 15.16
CA LEU A 230 5.39 -6.49 16.21
C LEU A 230 6.01 -7.49 17.21
N LEU A 231 6.87 -8.39 16.74
CA LEU A 231 7.57 -9.35 17.62
C LEU A 231 8.71 -8.67 18.39
N ASP A 232 9.46 -7.78 17.75
CA ASP A 232 10.54 -7.03 18.41
C ASP A 232 10.00 -6.07 19.48
N ALA A 233 8.83 -5.49 19.28
CA ALA A 233 8.14 -4.70 20.32
C ALA A 233 7.81 -5.52 21.58
N ASN A 234 7.76 -6.85 21.50
CA ASN A 234 7.54 -7.75 22.63
C ASN A 234 8.85 -8.20 23.31
N ASN A 235 10.00 -8.02 22.66
CA ASN A 235 11.31 -8.51 23.12
C ASN A 235 12.19 -7.32 23.54
N HIS A 236 11.95 -6.77 24.73
CA HIS A 236 12.80 -5.70 25.28
C HIS A 236 14.26 -6.12 25.52
N ASP A 237 14.62 -7.42 25.45
CA ASP A 237 15.90 -7.94 25.86
C ASP A 237 16.82 -8.48 24.74
N THR A 238 16.36 -8.66 23.51
CA THR A 238 17.26 -9.12 22.41
C THR A 238 16.66 -8.87 21.02
N PRO A 239 17.23 -7.97 20.19
CA PRO A 239 16.83 -7.83 18.78
C PRO A 239 17.44 -8.99 17.95
N ILE A 240 16.90 -10.20 18.07
CA ILE A 240 17.47 -11.41 17.45
C ILE A 240 17.05 -11.54 15.97
N ILE A 241 15.89 -11.00 15.59
CA ILE A 241 15.29 -11.24 14.26
C ILE A 241 15.72 -10.19 13.25
N SER A 242 15.90 -8.93 13.63
CA SER A 242 16.32 -7.85 12.73
C SER A 242 17.73 -8.07 12.15
N ALA A 243 18.65 -8.61 12.95
CA ALA A 243 20.03 -8.90 12.51
C ALA A 243 20.10 -10.07 11.50
N ALA A 244 19.27 -11.09 11.66
CA ALA A 244 19.25 -12.26 10.75
C ALA A 244 18.65 -11.91 9.37
N LEU A 245 17.69 -10.96 9.31
CA LEU A 245 17.01 -10.58 8.07
C LEU A 245 17.72 -9.46 7.32
N SER A 246 18.46 -8.59 7.99
CA SER A 246 19.35 -7.63 7.31
C SER A 246 20.46 -8.37 6.52
N SER A 247 20.94 -9.53 7.02
CA SER A 247 21.88 -10.37 6.29
C SER A 247 21.26 -11.06 5.08
N ALA A 248 19.98 -11.46 5.14
CA ALA A 248 19.27 -12.08 4.03
C ALA A 248 18.89 -11.07 2.93
N LYS A 249 18.47 -9.85 3.31
CA LYS A 249 18.18 -8.75 2.36
C LYS A 249 19.46 -8.26 1.63
N GLY A 250 20.62 -8.34 2.27
CA GLY A 250 21.93 -7.98 1.66
C GLY A 250 22.37 -8.92 0.53
N GLN A 251 21.88 -10.16 0.49
CA GLN A 251 22.21 -11.11 -0.56
C GLN A 251 21.36 -10.98 -1.83
N GLN A 252 20.18 -10.35 -1.75
CA GLN A 252 19.32 -10.13 -2.92
C GLN A 252 19.67 -8.87 -3.74
N LYS A 253 20.53 -7.99 -3.24
CA LYS A 253 20.96 -6.77 -3.97
C LYS A 253 22.01 -7.05 -5.07
N ASN A 254 22.47 -8.30 -5.25
CA ASN A 254 23.52 -8.67 -6.21
C ASN A 254 23.06 -9.67 -7.30
N LEU A 255 21.74 -9.72 -7.59
CA LEU A 255 21.21 -10.48 -8.72
C LEU A 255 20.54 -9.51 -9.72
#